data_f7e70b1d131fa2a84e2116b03ba1cd2f
#
_entry.id   f7e70b1d131fa2a84e2116b03ba1cd2f
#
_cell.length_a   1.000
_cell.length_b   1.000
_cell.length_c   1.000
_cell.angle_alpha   90.00
_cell.angle_beta   90.00
_cell.angle_gamma   90.00
#
_symmetry.space_group_name_H-M   'P 1'
#
loop_
_entity.id
_entity.type
_entity.pdbx_description
1 polymer ?
#
loop_
_entity_poly.entity_id
_entity_poly.type
_entity_poly.pdbx_seq_one_letter_code
_entity_poly.pdbx_strand_id
1 'polypeptide(L)'
;MGFKSWVSGFFNEEQRTLNLTDTVWCSIPSEKLKELSIKKWAIDSCANKIANTLSCAEVLTYEKGEEVRKKNWYMFNVEANQNQNATEFWKKAIYKLVYDNEALIFMQDEYIYV
;
A
#
# COMPACT_ATOMS: atom_id res chain seq x y z
N MET A 1 16.19 -0.39 -27.38
CA MET A 1 14.74 -0.52 -27.21
C MET A 1 14.27 0.60 -26.28
N GLY A 2 13.43 1.47 -26.77
CA GLY A 2 12.89 2.54 -25.93
C GLY A 2 11.78 2.03 -25.01
N PHE A 3 11.59 2.71 -23.88
CA PHE A 3 10.51 2.49 -22.93
C PHE A 3 9.12 2.35 -23.60
N LYS A 4 8.87 3.09 -24.66
CA LYS A 4 7.65 3.01 -25.50
C LYS A 4 7.43 1.63 -26.12
N SER A 5 8.50 0.97 -26.56
CA SER A 5 8.42 -0.37 -27.20
C SER A 5 8.12 -1.46 -26.16
N TRP A 6 8.65 -1.33 -24.95
CA TRP A 6 8.38 -2.24 -23.85
C TRP A 6 6.93 -2.13 -23.36
N VAL A 7 6.44 -0.90 -23.21
CA VAL A 7 5.05 -0.64 -22.81
C VAL A 7 4.05 -1.08 -23.88
N SER A 8 4.36 -0.90 -25.17
CA SER A 8 3.48 -1.37 -26.23
C SER A 8 3.38 -2.89 -26.32
N GLY A 9 4.44 -3.62 -25.99
CA GLY A 9 4.43 -5.09 -25.91
C GLY A 9 3.50 -5.62 -24.79
N PHE A 10 3.37 -4.86 -23.70
CA PHE A 10 2.50 -5.24 -22.59
C PHE A 10 1.00 -5.05 -22.89
N PHE A 11 0.67 -4.12 -23.81
CA PHE A 11 -0.70 -3.80 -24.19
C PHE A 11 -1.14 -4.38 -25.54
N ASN A 12 -0.25 -5.09 -26.23
CA ASN A 12 -0.52 -5.66 -27.55
C ASN A 12 -0.86 -7.16 -27.47
N GLU A 13 -1.27 -7.65 -26.32
CA GLU A 13 -1.90 -8.97 -26.27
C GLU A 13 -3.23 -8.89 -26.98
N GLU A 14 -3.31 -9.66 -28.07
CA GLU A 14 -4.56 -9.98 -28.76
C GLU A 14 -5.64 -10.28 -27.71
N GLN A 15 -6.82 -9.74 -27.94
CA GLN A 15 -8.01 -10.02 -27.14
C GLN A 15 -8.18 -11.54 -27.01
N ARG A 16 -7.66 -12.13 -25.95
CA ARG A 16 -8.07 -13.46 -25.54
C ARG A 16 -9.50 -13.34 -25.07
N THR A 17 -10.43 -13.61 -25.97
CA THR A 17 -11.83 -13.85 -25.61
C THR A 17 -11.87 -15.08 -24.71
N LEU A 18 -11.83 -14.86 -23.42
CA LEU A 18 -12.23 -15.88 -22.47
C LEU A 18 -13.75 -16.02 -22.58
N ASN A 19 -14.19 -17.06 -23.26
CA ASN A 19 -15.58 -17.47 -23.29
C ASN A 19 -15.99 -17.98 -21.90
N LEU A 20 -16.27 -17.07 -21.00
CA LEU A 20 -16.96 -17.35 -19.76
C LEU A 20 -18.43 -17.06 -20.02
N THR A 21 -19.22 -18.10 -20.17
CA THR A 21 -20.67 -18.06 -20.23
C THR A 21 -21.20 -17.30 -19.00
N ASP A 22 -22.01 -16.29 -19.25
CA ASP A 22 -22.78 -15.48 -18.29
C ASP A 22 -22.10 -14.29 -17.59
N THR A 23 -20.96 -13.81 -18.03
CA THR A 23 -20.46 -12.51 -17.58
C THR A 23 -20.65 -11.45 -18.66
N VAL A 24 -21.35 -10.36 -18.33
CA VAL A 24 -21.47 -9.18 -19.18
C VAL A 24 -20.08 -8.52 -19.24
N TRP A 25 -19.38 -8.74 -20.35
CA TRP A 25 -18.10 -8.10 -20.60
C TRP A 25 -18.33 -6.67 -21.09
N CYS A 26 -18.05 -5.69 -20.25
CA CYS A 26 -17.88 -4.34 -20.72
C CYS A 26 -16.54 -4.25 -21.43
N SER A 27 -16.53 -4.16 -22.76
CA SER A 27 -15.32 -3.84 -23.51
C SER A 27 -14.92 -2.39 -23.20
N ILE A 28 -13.94 -2.23 -22.31
CA ILE A 28 -13.36 -0.92 -22.03
C ILE A 28 -12.44 -0.59 -23.20
N PRO A 29 -12.59 0.57 -23.87
CA PRO A 29 -11.71 1.00 -24.94
C PRO A 29 -10.24 0.97 -24.48
N SER A 30 -9.34 0.48 -25.32
CA SER A 30 -7.91 0.33 -24.97
C SER A 30 -7.24 1.64 -24.51
N GLU A 31 -7.70 2.78 -25.01
CA GLU A 31 -7.24 4.11 -24.57
C GLU A 31 -7.61 4.42 -23.13
N LYS A 32 -8.84 4.08 -22.71
CA LYS A 32 -9.27 4.23 -21.32
C LYS A 32 -8.50 3.31 -20.38
N LEU A 33 -8.18 2.08 -20.81
CA LEU A 33 -7.35 1.16 -20.03
C LEU A 33 -5.93 1.71 -19.83
N LYS A 34 -5.35 2.31 -20.86
CA LYS A 34 -4.03 2.95 -20.76
C LYS A 34 -4.06 4.15 -19.80
N GLU A 35 -5.08 4.99 -19.91
CA GLU A 35 -5.26 6.14 -19.03
C GLU A 35 -5.41 5.72 -17.56
N LEU A 36 -6.25 4.71 -17.29
CA LEU A 36 -6.46 4.15 -15.96
C LEU A 36 -5.19 3.53 -15.39
N SER A 37 -4.41 2.82 -16.23
CA SER A 37 -3.14 2.23 -15.81
C SER A 37 -2.11 3.27 -15.43
N ILE A 38 -2.00 4.37 -16.20
CA ILE A 38 -1.09 5.48 -15.90
C ILE A 38 -1.51 6.18 -14.60
N LYS A 39 -2.81 6.44 -14.41
CA LYS A 39 -3.33 7.05 -13.18
C LYS A 39 -3.06 6.16 -11.96
N LYS A 40 -3.32 4.86 -12.09
CA LYS A 40 -3.02 3.90 -11.03
C LYS A 40 -1.53 3.89 -10.69
N TRP A 41 -0.66 3.81 -11.67
CA TRP A 41 0.78 3.83 -11.48
C TRP A 41 1.26 5.12 -10.78
N ALA A 42 0.70 6.27 -11.14
CA ALA A 42 1.02 7.54 -10.50
C ALA A 42 0.59 7.54 -9.01
N ILE A 43 -0.62 7.06 -8.72
CA ILE A 43 -1.12 6.94 -7.34
C ILE A 43 -0.25 5.97 -6.55
N ASP A 44 0.07 4.80 -7.10
CA ASP A 44 0.91 3.79 -6.45
C ASP A 44 2.31 4.36 -6.15
N SER A 45 2.88 5.13 -7.06
CA SER A 45 4.19 5.77 -6.87
C SER A 45 4.16 6.81 -5.74
N CYS A 46 3.11 7.60 -5.67
CA CYS A 46 2.90 8.57 -4.59
C CYS A 46 2.68 7.87 -3.24
N ALA A 47 1.82 6.86 -3.21
CA ALA A 47 1.52 6.06 -2.02
C ALA A 47 2.79 5.38 -1.48
N ASN A 48 3.60 4.78 -2.36
CA ASN A 48 4.89 4.19 -2.01
C ASN A 48 5.84 5.21 -1.38
N LYS A 49 5.93 6.40 -1.94
CA LYS A 49 6.80 7.44 -1.42
C LYS A 49 6.36 7.92 -0.03
N ILE A 50 5.07 8.14 0.15
CA ILE A 50 4.48 8.52 1.44
C ILE A 50 4.71 7.41 2.47
N ALA A 51 4.40 6.17 2.13
CA ALA A 51 4.55 5.02 3.01
C ALA A 51 6.00 4.80 3.43
N ASN A 52 6.95 4.89 2.51
CA ASN A 52 8.37 4.76 2.82
C ASN A 52 8.89 5.89 3.73
N THR A 53 8.45 7.12 3.51
CA THR A 53 8.88 8.26 4.33
C THR A 53 8.31 8.18 5.74
N LEU A 54 7.00 7.95 5.87
CA LEU A 54 6.33 7.90 7.17
C LEU A 54 6.69 6.66 7.99
N SER A 55 6.93 5.53 7.35
CA SER A 55 7.32 4.30 8.06
C SER A 55 8.71 4.35 8.69
N CYS A 56 9.53 5.34 8.31
CA CYS A 56 10.85 5.59 8.90
C CYS A 56 10.80 6.67 10.01
N ALA A 57 9.62 7.28 10.26
CA ALA A 57 9.46 8.27 11.32
C ALA A 57 9.45 7.58 12.69
N GLU A 58 10.14 8.18 13.66
CA GLU A 58 10.13 7.70 15.05
C GLU A 58 8.86 8.17 15.77
N VAL A 59 8.16 7.23 16.40
CA VAL A 59 7.02 7.52 17.26
C VAL A 59 7.52 7.78 18.67
N LEU A 60 7.36 9.01 19.15
CA LEU A 60 7.77 9.38 20.50
C LEU A 60 6.64 9.09 21.50
N THR A 61 6.99 8.49 22.62
CA THR A 61 6.06 8.18 23.70
C THR A 61 6.41 9.01 24.93
N TYR A 62 5.39 9.61 25.56
CA TYR A 62 5.55 10.46 26.73
C TYR A 62 4.77 9.91 27.93
N GLU A 63 5.36 9.97 29.09
CA GLU A 63 4.73 9.66 30.37
C GLU A 63 4.99 10.81 31.33
N LYS A 64 3.93 11.43 31.85
CA LYS A 64 3.99 12.59 32.74
C LYS A 64 4.81 13.79 32.22
N GLY A 65 4.86 13.93 30.87
CA GLY A 65 5.58 15.02 30.23
C GLY A 65 7.05 14.73 29.91
N GLU A 66 7.57 13.57 30.27
CA GLU A 66 8.92 13.12 29.94
C GLU A 66 8.89 12.05 28.83
N GLU A 67 9.87 12.11 27.92
CA GLU A 67 10.03 11.11 26.88
C GLU A 67 10.46 9.77 27.49
N VAL A 68 9.72 8.71 27.17
CA VAL A 68 9.96 7.38 27.73
C VAL A 68 10.05 6.35 26.64
N ARG A 69 11.12 5.55 26.64
CA ARG A 69 11.33 4.44 25.72
C ARG A 69 11.05 3.11 26.42
N LYS A 70 9.76 2.82 26.64
CA LYS A 70 9.28 1.57 27.24
C LYS A 70 8.69 0.65 26.18
N LYS A 71 7.90 -0.34 26.61
CA LYS A 71 7.24 -1.34 25.77
C LYS A 71 6.47 -0.73 24.60
N ASN A 72 5.70 0.33 24.84
CA ASN A 72 4.92 0.99 23.79
C ASN A 72 5.82 1.60 22.71
N TRP A 73 6.92 2.25 23.11
CA TRP A 73 7.89 2.78 22.18
C TRP A 73 8.49 1.67 21.30
N TYR A 74 8.86 0.54 21.92
CA TYR A 74 9.41 -0.63 21.20
C TYR A 74 8.42 -1.18 20.18
N MET A 75 7.17 -1.33 20.57
CA MET A 75 6.09 -1.84 19.71
C MET A 75 5.83 -0.93 18.50
N PHE A 76 5.90 0.39 18.68
CA PHE A 76 5.65 1.33 17.58
C PHE A 76 6.87 1.57 16.68
N ASN A 77 8.09 1.32 17.15
CA ASN A 77 9.31 1.66 16.41
C ASN A 77 10.15 0.45 15.99
N VAL A 78 10.02 -0.69 16.65
CA VAL A 78 10.85 -1.86 16.38
C VAL A 78 10.04 -3.05 15.91
N GLU A 79 9.15 -3.56 16.74
CA GLU A 79 8.38 -4.78 16.48
C GLU A 79 6.91 -4.60 16.84
N ALA A 80 6.07 -4.49 15.83
CA ALA A 80 4.64 -4.29 16.02
C ALA A 80 3.93 -5.57 16.47
N ASN A 81 4.31 -6.71 15.88
CA ASN A 81 3.78 -8.03 16.23
C ASN A 81 4.76 -9.13 15.81
N GLN A 82 4.45 -10.38 16.13
CA GLN A 82 5.29 -11.55 15.86
C GLN A 82 5.61 -11.76 14.37
N ASN A 83 4.81 -11.20 13.47
CA ASN A 83 4.90 -11.42 12.03
C ASN A 83 5.41 -10.18 11.26
N GLN A 84 5.47 -9.01 11.90
CA GLN A 84 5.78 -7.75 11.23
C GLN A 84 6.62 -6.85 12.13
N ASN A 85 7.68 -6.29 11.56
CA ASN A 85 8.39 -5.19 12.19
C ASN A 85 7.57 -3.88 12.12
N ALA A 86 7.96 -2.88 12.88
CA ALA A 86 7.24 -1.61 12.94
C ALA A 86 7.17 -0.92 11.57
N THR A 87 8.24 -0.98 10.77
CA THR A 87 8.27 -0.36 9.43
C THR A 87 7.24 -0.99 8.49
N GLU A 88 7.14 -2.31 8.46
CA GLU A 88 6.16 -3.03 7.65
C GLU A 88 4.72 -2.77 8.11
N PHE A 89 4.51 -2.73 9.42
CA PHE A 89 3.23 -2.39 10.02
C PHE A 89 2.76 -0.99 9.59
N TRP A 90 3.63 0.03 9.75
CA TRP A 90 3.29 1.40 9.35
C TRP A 90 3.07 1.53 7.85
N LYS A 91 3.88 0.88 7.01
CA LYS A 91 3.65 0.83 5.56
C LYS A 91 2.26 0.31 5.25
N LYS A 92 1.86 -0.81 5.84
CA LYS A 92 0.54 -1.41 5.62
C LYS A 92 -0.59 -0.50 6.07
N ALA A 93 -0.45 0.14 7.25
CA ALA A 93 -1.42 1.11 7.75
C ALA A 93 -1.59 2.31 6.80
N ILE A 94 -0.48 2.85 6.31
CA ILE A 94 -0.48 3.98 5.39
C ILE A 94 -1.09 3.60 4.04
N TYR A 95 -0.79 2.43 3.50
CA TYR A 95 -1.43 1.95 2.28
C TYR A 95 -2.94 1.84 2.43
N LYS A 96 -3.43 1.26 3.52
CA LYS A 96 -4.86 1.21 3.79
C LYS A 96 -5.47 2.62 3.87
N LEU A 97 -4.79 3.53 4.57
CA LEU A 97 -5.27 4.92 4.68
C LEU A 97 -5.33 5.63 3.33
N VAL A 98 -4.35 5.41 2.44
CA VAL A 98 -4.31 6.04 1.12
C VAL A 98 -5.34 5.44 0.16
N TYR A 99 -5.54 4.11 0.16
CA TYR A 99 -6.43 3.44 -0.79
C TYR A 99 -7.86 3.31 -0.30
N ASP A 100 -8.05 3.03 0.98
CA ASP A 100 -9.37 2.77 1.57
C ASP A 100 -9.91 4.00 2.33
N ASN A 101 -9.10 5.06 2.50
CA ASN A 101 -9.37 6.25 3.31
C ASN A 101 -9.59 5.96 4.80
N GLU A 102 -9.34 4.73 5.23
CA GLU A 102 -9.46 4.31 6.62
C GLU A 102 -8.45 3.20 6.94
N ALA A 103 -7.99 3.17 8.17
CA ALA A 103 -7.16 2.09 8.69
C ALA A 103 -7.55 1.82 10.14
N LEU A 104 -7.86 0.58 10.45
CA LEU A 104 -8.13 0.15 11.82
C LEU A 104 -6.85 -0.41 12.43
N ILE A 105 -6.38 0.22 13.49
CA ILE A 105 -5.28 -0.30 14.31
C ILE A 105 -5.87 -0.79 15.62
N PHE A 106 -5.61 -2.04 15.96
CA PHE A 106 -6.09 -2.63 17.20
C PHE A 106 -4.97 -3.36 17.94
N MET A 107 -5.11 -3.48 19.25
CA MET A 107 -4.16 -4.20 20.10
C MET A 107 -4.78 -5.51 20.57
N GLN A 108 -4.02 -6.59 20.40
CA GLN A 108 -4.37 -7.92 20.91
C GLN A 108 -3.11 -8.57 21.50
N ASP A 109 -3.23 -9.15 22.70
CA ASP A 109 -2.13 -9.86 23.37
C ASP A 109 -0.79 -9.10 23.42
N GLU A 110 -0.90 -7.78 23.69
CA GLU A 110 0.25 -6.88 23.77
C GLU A 110 0.95 -6.55 22.43
N TYR A 111 0.34 -6.92 21.29
CA TYR A 111 0.79 -6.62 19.93
C TYR A 111 -0.21 -5.74 19.19
N ILE A 112 0.27 -5.00 18.20
CA ILE A 112 -0.58 -4.15 17.34
C ILE A 112 -0.73 -4.76 15.95
N TYR A 113 -1.93 -4.65 15.42
CA TYR A 113 -2.32 -5.17 14.09
C TYR A 113 -3.06 -4.09 13.29
N VAL A 114 -3.01 -4.22 11.95
CA VAL A 114 -3.68 -3.34 10.99
C VAL A 114 -4.34 -4.12 9.85
#